data_c9b5a0caa798dc25cf534a68a0d15c0f
#
_entry.id   c9b5a0caa798dc25cf534a68a0d15c0f
#
_cell.length_a   1.000
_cell.length_b   1.000
_cell.length_c   1.000
_cell.angle_alpha   90.00
_cell.angle_beta   90.00
_cell.angle_gamma   90.00
#
_symmetry.space_group_name_H-M   'P 1'
#
loop_
_entity.id
_entity.type
_entity.pdbx_description
1 polymer ?
#
loop_
_entity_poly.entity_id
_entity_poly.type
_entity_poly.pdbx_seq_one_letter_code
_entity_poly.pdbx_strand_id
1 'polypeptide(L)'
;GAVITAVDLIRGIGHYAGLQCIDVEGATGLYTTNYEGKAQAAIEALKENDFVYLHVEASDEAGHEGNIDLKLKTIEYLDKRAIGPIYEAIKNWDEPVAIAVLPDHPTPCEHRTHTAEPVPFLIYYPGIEPDEVQCYDEVACRQGGYGTLEKDQFMNEFIKI
;
A
#
# COMPACT_ATOMS: atom_id res chain seq x y z
N GLY A 1 -9.78 -5.95 12.47
CA GLY A 1 -8.70 -5.36 11.67
C GLY A 1 -8.25 -3.99 12.16
N ALA A 2 -7.17 -3.49 11.59
CA ALA A 2 -6.60 -2.20 11.96
C ALA A 2 -6.32 -1.30 10.75
N VAL A 3 -6.27 0.02 10.96
CA VAL A 3 -5.88 1.03 9.98
C VAL A 3 -4.78 1.93 10.55
N ILE A 4 -3.74 2.13 9.76
CA ILE A 4 -2.59 2.98 10.06
C ILE A 4 -2.51 4.04 8.97
N THR A 5 -2.79 5.29 9.32
CA THR A 5 -2.83 6.42 8.38
C THR A 5 -2.58 7.73 9.11
N ALA A 6 -2.07 8.73 8.40
CA ALA A 6 -1.99 10.11 8.87
C ALA A 6 -3.09 11.00 8.25
N VAL A 7 -3.99 10.43 7.43
CA VAL A 7 -5.03 11.14 6.70
C VAL A 7 -6.37 10.96 7.40
N ASP A 8 -6.99 12.07 7.80
CA ASP A 8 -8.24 12.05 8.56
C ASP A 8 -9.39 11.36 7.82
N LEU A 9 -9.47 11.53 6.48
CA LEU A 9 -10.47 10.86 5.66
C LEU A 9 -10.35 9.33 5.74
N ILE A 10 -9.15 8.81 5.55
CA ILE A 10 -8.88 7.36 5.60
C ILE A 10 -9.12 6.83 7.02
N ARG A 11 -8.71 7.59 8.04
CA ARG A 11 -8.99 7.28 9.43
C ARG A 11 -10.48 7.19 9.72
N GLY A 12 -11.26 8.15 9.20
CA GLY A 12 -12.72 8.16 9.32
C GLY A 12 -13.37 6.95 8.66
N ILE A 13 -12.95 6.60 7.44
CA ILE A 13 -13.40 5.39 6.74
C ILE A 13 -13.10 4.14 7.56
N GLY A 14 -11.86 4.00 8.06
CA GLY A 14 -11.46 2.88 8.92
C GLY A 14 -12.31 2.77 10.17
N HIS A 15 -12.56 3.91 10.85
CA HIS A 15 -13.43 3.94 12.03
C HIS A 15 -14.85 3.46 11.72
N TYR A 16 -15.46 3.93 10.63
CA TYR A 16 -16.80 3.49 10.22
C TYR A 16 -16.84 2.03 9.76
N ALA A 17 -15.73 1.50 9.24
CA ALA A 17 -15.58 0.09 8.91
C ALA A 17 -15.33 -0.80 10.13
N GLY A 18 -15.23 -0.22 11.34
CA GLY A 18 -14.98 -0.96 12.57
C GLY A 18 -13.51 -1.36 12.78
N LEU A 19 -12.58 -0.74 12.04
CA LEU A 19 -11.15 -0.99 12.19
C LEU A 19 -10.58 -0.23 13.39
N GLN A 20 -9.62 -0.83 14.09
CA GLN A 20 -8.82 -0.16 15.10
C GLN A 20 -7.93 0.90 14.44
N CYS A 21 -8.12 2.17 14.77
CA CYS A 21 -7.25 3.26 14.29
C CYS A 21 -5.99 3.32 15.15
N ILE A 22 -4.83 3.06 14.54
CA ILE A 22 -3.53 3.07 15.22
C ILE A 22 -2.80 4.37 14.91
N ASP A 23 -2.44 5.10 15.96
CA ASP A 23 -1.62 6.31 15.87
C ASP A 23 -0.14 5.96 15.89
N VAL A 24 0.62 6.60 15.00
CA VAL A 24 2.08 6.43 14.91
C VAL A 24 2.74 7.79 15.10
N GLU A 25 3.61 7.89 16.08
CA GLU A 25 4.35 9.12 16.35
C GLU A 25 5.21 9.53 15.14
N GLY A 26 5.12 10.78 14.72
CA GLY A 26 5.82 11.29 13.55
C GLY A 26 5.23 10.85 12.21
N ALA A 27 4.09 10.16 12.21
CA ALA A 27 3.36 9.89 10.96
C ALA A 27 2.70 11.18 10.45
N THR A 28 2.94 11.47 9.17
CA THR A 28 2.35 12.61 8.45
C THR A 28 1.90 12.15 7.06
N GLY A 29 1.17 12.97 6.33
CA GLY A 29 0.88 12.78 4.90
C GLY A 29 2.07 13.12 3.99
N LEU A 30 3.11 13.77 4.52
CA LEU A 30 4.24 14.28 3.75
C LEU A 30 5.35 13.24 3.53
N TYR A 31 6.28 13.56 2.64
CA TYR A 31 7.44 12.71 2.31
C TYR A 31 8.43 12.50 3.47
N THR A 32 8.35 13.29 4.54
CA THR A 32 9.13 13.14 5.77
C THR A 32 8.43 12.27 6.82
N THR A 33 7.33 11.62 6.47
CA THR A 33 6.58 10.73 7.37
C THR A 33 7.47 9.65 7.99
N ASN A 34 7.09 9.16 9.18
CA ASN A 34 7.76 8.05 9.85
C ASN A 34 7.39 6.70 9.20
N TYR A 35 8.07 6.34 8.10
CA TYR A 35 7.84 5.07 7.38
C TYR A 35 8.10 3.85 8.26
N GLU A 36 9.21 3.86 9.00
CA GLU A 36 9.61 2.76 9.88
C GLU A 36 8.61 2.56 11.02
N GLY A 37 8.14 3.65 11.62
CA GLY A 37 7.12 3.60 12.65
C GLY A 37 5.80 3.05 12.13
N LYS A 38 5.38 3.43 10.92
CA LYS A 38 4.20 2.90 10.26
C LYS A 38 4.35 1.40 9.96
N ALA A 39 5.52 0.97 9.45
CA ALA A 39 5.81 -0.44 9.19
C ALA A 39 5.80 -1.27 10.48
N GLN A 40 6.45 -0.79 11.53
CA GLN A 40 6.46 -1.48 12.83
C GLN A 40 5.06 -1.60 13.42
N ALA A 41 4.25 -0.55 13.34
CA ALA A 41 2.87 -0.58 13.80
C ALA A 41 2.02 -1.60 13.03
N ALA A 42 2.25 -1.75 11.70
CA ALA A 42 1.58 -2.76 10.89
C ALA A 42 1.97 -4.19 11.31
N ILE A 43 3.26 -4.45 11.54
CA ILE A 43 3.77 -5.74 12.01
C ILE A 43 3.17 -6.11 13.38
N GLU A 44 3.13 -5.16 14.32
CA GLU A 44 2.53 -5.40 15.63
C GLU A 44 1.00 -5.63 15.54
N ALA A 45 0.32 -4.84 14.72
CA ALA A 45 -1.12 -4.96 14.52
C ALA A 45 -1.51 -6.33 13.90
N LEU A 46 -0.70 -6.89 13.01
CA LEU A 46 -0.93 -8.21 12.40
C LEU A 46 -0.86 -9.36 13.40
N LYS A 47 -0.24 -9.18 14.56
CA LYS A 47 -0.23 -10.22 15.62
C LYS A 47 -1.58 -10.40 16.31
N GLU A 48 -2.45 -9.40 16.21
CA GLU A 48 -3.74 -9.35 16.92
C GLU A 48 -4.93 -9.14 15.97
N ASN A 49 -4.69 -8.98 14.67
CA ASN A 49 -5.72 -8.67 13.69
C ASN A 49 -5.55 -9.50 12.42
N ASP A 50 -6.65 -9.94 11.84
CA ASP A 50 -6.69 -10.66 10.56
C ASP A 50 -6.46 -9.75 9.35
N PHE A 51 -6.56 -8.44 9.51
CA PHE A 51 -6.43 -7.45 8.44
C PHE A 51 -5.79 -6.15 8.94
N VAL A 52 -4.80 -5.64 8.20
CA VAL A 52 -4.20 -4.33 8.46
C VAL A 52 -4.17 -3.51 7.17
N TYR A 53 -4.74 -2.33 7.21
CA TYR A 53 -4.67 -1.34 6.14
C TYR A 53 -3.63 -0.28 6.50
N LEU A 54 -2.53 -0.28 5.78
CA LEU A 54 -1.44 0.70 5.94
C LEU A 54 -1.50 1.71 4.79
N HIS A 55 -1.70 2.97 5.10
CA HIS A 55 -1.75 4.07 4.13
C HIS A 55 -0.53 4.99 4.23
N VAL A 56 0.09 5.29 3.09
CA VAL A 56 1.23 6.20 2.96
C VAL A 56 0.99 7.16 1.79
N GLU A 57 0.83 8.44 2.05
CA GLU A 57 0.40 9.47 1.10
C GLU A 57 1.57 10.16 0.37
N ALA A 58 2.80 9.98 0.86
CA ALA A 58 3.98 10.73 0.44
C ALA A 58 4.23 10.83 -1.08
N SER A 59 3.91 9.78 -1.84
CA SER A 59 4.07 9.76 -3.31
C SER A 59 2.98 10.56 -4.03
N ASP A 60 1.80 10.65 -3.43
CA ASP A 60 0.70 11.49 -3.91
C ASP A 60 1.06 12.97 -3.79
N GLU A 61 1.50 13.42 -2.63
CA GLU A 61 1.94 14.79 -2.38
C GLU A 61 3.06 15.22 -3.35
N ALA A 62 4.05 14.34 -3.59
CA ALA A 62 5.10 14.61 -4.58
C ALA A 62 4.55 14.75 -6.01
N GLY A 63 3.48 14.00 -6.32
CA GLY A 63 2.73 14.12 -7.59
C GLY A 63 2.06 15.48 -7.72
N HIS A 64 1.37 15.95 -6.68
CA HIS A 64 0.72 17.26 -6.61
C HIS A 64 1.73 18.41 -6.72
N GLU A 65 2.92 18.28 -6.15
CA GLU A 65 4.01 19.25 -6.32
C GLU A 65 4.58 19.24 -7.75
N GLY A 66 4.34 18.19 -8.54
CA GLY A 66 4.94 17.99 -9.86
C GLY A 66 6.43 17.69 -9.77
N ASN A 67 6.90 17.17 -8.64
CA ASN A 67 8.32 16.92 -8.35
C ASN A 67 8.66 15.46 -8.62
N ILE A 68 9.17 15.16 -9.82
CA ILE A 68 9.48 13.81 -10.28
C ILE A 68 10.55 13.16 -9.40
N ASP A 69 11.63 13.88 -9.08
CA ASP A 69 12.73 13.32 -8.26
C ASP A 69 12.25 12.97 -6.86
N LEU A 70 11.41 13.83 -6.28
CA LEU A 70 10.80 13.55 -4.98
C LEU A 70 9.86 12.36 -5.06
N LYS A 71 9.04 12.24 -6.10
CA LYS A 71 8.12 11.12 -6.28
C LYS A 71 8.87 9.79 -6.40
N LEU A 72 9.90 9.72 -7.20
CA LEU A 72 10.76 8.55 -7.29
C LEU A 72 11.36 8.17 -5.93
N LYS A 73 11.85 9.16 -5.20
CA LYS A 73 12.43 8.96 -3.87
C LYS A 73 11.40 8.48 -2.85
N THR A 74 10.17 8.97 -2.88
CA THR A 74 9.11 8.53 -1.98
C THR A 74 8.66 7.09 -2.27
N ILE A 75 8.63 6.69 -3.54
CA ILE A 75 8.37 5.29 -3.95
C ILE A 75 9.51 4.39 -3.46
N GLU A 76 10.77 4.79 -3.62
CA GLU A 76 11.91 4.04 -3.06
C GLU A 76 11.85 3.93 -1.53
N TYR A 77 11.41 4.97 -0.85
CA TYR A 77 11.25 4.95 0.61
C TYR A 77 10.11 4.01 1.03
N LEU A 78 8.99 4.02 0.31
CA LEU A 78 7.89 3.10 0.55
C LEU A 78 8.36 1.66 0.47
N ASP A 79 9.09 1.31 -0.58
CA ASP A 79 9.66 -0.01 -0.76
C ASP A 79 10.66 -0.38 0.36
N LYS A 80 11.71 0.44 0.52
CA LYS A 80 12.84 0.12 1.40
C LYS A 80 12.54 0.26 2.90
N ARG A 81 11.65 1.19 3.28
CA ARG A 81 11.41 1.60 4.68
C ARG A 81 10.06 1.16 5.23
N ALA A 82 9.15 0.68 4.36
CA ALA A 82 7.85 0.16 4.79
C ALA A 82 7.61 -1.27 4.28
N ILE A 83 7.47 -1.48 2.97
CA ILE A 83 7.11 -2.79 2.40
C ILE A 83 8.18 -3.84 2.70
N GLY A 84 9.44 -3.55 2.43
CA GLY A 84 10.55 -4.47 2.68
C GLY A 84 10.63 -4.93 4.14
N PRO A 85 10.66 -4.03 5.14
CA PRO A 85 10.65 -4.41 6.54
C PRO A 85 9.43 -5.25 6.96
N ILE A 86 8.22 -4.94 6.45
CA ILE A 86 7.03 -5.74 6.71
C ILE A 86 7.22 -7.14 6.14
N TYR A 87 7.59 -7.27 4.86
CA TYR A 87 7.81 -8.56 4.20
C TYR A 87 8.86 -9.40 4.95
N GLU A 88 10.02 -8.81 5.29
CA GLU A 88 11.09 -9.51 6.02
C GLU A 88 10.62 -10.01 7.39
N ALA A 89 9.74 -9.28 8.07
CA ALA A 89 9.22 -9.68 9.36
C ALA A 89 8.24 -10.86 9.27
N ILE A 90 7.34 -10.86 8.27
CA ILE A 90 6.23 -11.81 8.20
C ILE A 90 6.49 -13.06 7.34
N LYS A 91 7.48 -13.02 6.42
CA LYS A 91 7.73 -14.10 5.45
C LYS A 91 8.00 -15.48 6.05
N ASN A 92 8.40 -15.53 7.33
CA ASN A 92 8.72 -16.76 8.05
C ASN A 92 7.76 -17.02 9.22
N TRP A 93 6.63 -16.33 9.29
CA TRP A 93 5.62 -16.62 10.31
C TRP A 93 4.97 -17.98 10.04
N ASP A 94 4.60 -18.68 11.11
CA ASP A 94 3.90 -19.98 11.01
C ASP A 94 2.54 -19.80 10.33
N GLU A 95 1.85 -18.69 10.61
CA GLU A 95 0.63 -18.30 9.93
C GLU A 95 0.98 -17.43 8.70
N PRO A 96 0.65 -17.87 7.48
CA PRO A 96 0.98 -17.14 6.28
C PRO A 96 0.19 -15.84 6.17
N VAL A 97 0.87 -14.77 5.75
CA VAL A 97 0.27 -13.44 5.58
C VAL A 97 0.29 -13.05 4.11
N ALA A 98 -0.86 -12.66 3.57
CA ALA A 98 -0.97 -12.05 2.25
C ALA A 98 -0.58 -10.57 2.30
N ILE A 99 0.15 -10.09 1.28
CA ILE A 99 0.44 -8.67 1.10
C ILE A 99 -0.18 -8.20 -0.21
N ALA A 100 -0.96 -7.14 -0.15
CA ALA A 100 -1.40 -6.41 -1.33
C ALA A 100 -0.74 -5.01 -1.34
N VAL A 101 -0.23 -4.60 -2.49
CA VAL A 101 0.31 -3.26 -2.71
C VAL A 101 -0.37 -2.64 -3.91
N LEU A 102 -0.94 -1.46 -3.73
CA LEU A 102 -1.60 -0.71 -4.80
C LEU A 102 -1.69 0.78 -4.44
N PRO A 103 -1.64 1.69 -5.42
CA PRO A 103 -2.12 3.06 -5.25
C PRO A 103 -3.66 3.07 -5.19
N ASP A 104 -4.24 4.07 -4.58
CA ASP A 104 -5.68 4.32 -4.61
C ASP A 104 -6.11 5.04 -5.90
N HIS A 105 -5.24 5.88 -6.46
CA HIS A 105 -5.40 6.58 -7.74
C HIS A 105 -4.04 7.04 -8.30
N PRO A 106 -3.95 7.35 -9.60
CA PRO A 106 -2.77 8.03 -10.15
C PRO A 106 -2.77 9.51 -9.76
N THR A 107 -1.56 10.05 -9.49
CA THR A 107 -1.31 11.48 -9.35
C THR A 107 -0.07 11.84 -10.18
N PRO A 108 -0.20 11.90 -11.51
CA PRO A 108 0.94 12.16 -12.39
C PRO A 108 1.53 13.55 -12.15
N CYS A 109 2.85 13.64 -12.05
CA CYS A 109 3.55 14.91 -11.85
C CYS A 109 3.26 15.94 -12.95
N GLU A 110 2.98 15.50 -14.16
CA GLU A 110 2.59 16.36 -15.29
C GLU A 110 1.26 17.06 -15.04
N HIS A 111 0.29 16.33 -14.47
CA HIS A 111 -1.07 16.84 -14.22
C HIS A 111 -1.19 17.54 -12.86
N ARG A 112 -0.37 17.16 -11.88
CA ARG A 112 -0.40 17.68 -10.51
C ARG A 112 -1.76 17.53 -9.83
N THR A 113 -2.51 16.53 -10.23
CA THR A 113 -3.82 16.19 -9.69
C THR A 113 -4.15 14.74 -10.03
N HIS A 114 -5.18 14.22 -9.40
CA HIS A 114 -5.63 12.86 -9.64
C HIS A 114 -6.16 12.69 -11.07
N THR A 115 -5.91 11.53 -11.64
CA THR A 115 -6.45 11.11 -12.94
C THR A 115 -7.21 9.79 -12.79
N ALA A 116 -7.88 9.32 -13.85
CA ALA A 116 -8.83 8.20 -13.77
C ALA A 116 -8.29 6.91 -14.43
N GLU A 117 -7.01 6.87 -14.80
CA GLU A 117 -6.42 5.68 -15.37
C GLU A 117 -6.33 4.54 -14.33
N PRO A 118 -6.37 3.28 -14.77
CA PRO A 118 -6.12 2.14 -13.89
C PRO A 118 -4.76 2.21 -13.22
N VAL A 119 -4.69 1.76 -11.98
CA VAL A 119 -3.45 1.67 -11.20
C VAL A 119 -2.90 0.25 -11.19
N PRO A 120 -1.57 0.05 -11.11
CA PRO A 120 -0.99 -1.25 -10.92
C PRO A 120 -1.30 -1.78 -9.52
N PHE A 121 -1.43 -3.09 -9.38
CA PHE A 121 -1.48 -3.75 -8.08
C PHE A 121 -0.67 -5.04 -8.12
N LEU A 122 -0.22 -5.48 -6.95
CA LEU A 122 0.30 -6.81 -6.73
C LEU A 122 -0.36 -7.44 -5.51
N ILE A 123 -0.45 -8.77 -5.54
CA ILE A 123 -0.82 -9.58 -4.39
C ILE A 123 0.26 -10.66 -4.23
N TYR A 124 0.85 -10.71 -3.06
CA TYR A 124 1.81 -11.73 -2.65
C TYR A 124 1.15 -12.65 -1.61
N TYR A 125 1.36 -13.95 -1.75
CA TYR A 125 1.03 -14.93 -0.74
C TYR A 125 2.06 -16.07 -0.75
N PRO A 126 2.54 -16.54 0.41
CA PRO A 126 3.50 -17.63 0.48
C PRO A 126 2.99 -18.91 -0.20
N GLY A 127 3.80 -19.47 -1.11
CA GLY A 127 3.47 -20.71 -1.80
C GLY A 127 2.65 -20.57 -3.08
N ILE A 128 2.24 -19.36 -3.45
CA ILE A 128 1.66 -19.10 -4.78
C ILE A 128 2.78 -18.74 -5.75
N GLU A 129 2.86 -19.45 -6.88
CA GLU A 129 3.80 -19.13 -7.95
C GLU A 129 3.47 -17.77 -8.57
N PRO A 130 4.47 -16.90 -8.76
CA PRO A 130 4.24 -15.60 -9.40
C PRO A 130 3.88 -15.79 -10.89
N ASP A 131 3.20 -14.79 -11.45
CA ASP A 131 3.02 -14.69 -12.88
C ASP A 131 4.31 -14.24 -13.61
N GLU A 132 4.25 -14.07 -14.94
CA GLU A 132 5.40 -13.71 -15.77
C GLU A 132 5.82 -12.22 -15.64
N VAL A 133 5.07 -11.40 -14.89
CA VAL A 133 5.34 -9.96 -14.77
C VAL A 133 6.51 -9.72 -13.81
N GLN A 134 7.52 -9.01 -14.30
CA GLN A 134 8.77 -8.77 -13.57
C GLN A 134 8.93 -7.32 -13.06
N CYS A 135 8.03 -6.42 -13.46
CA CYS A 135 8.08 -5.02 -13.08
C CYS A 135 6.73 -4.55 -12.53
N TYR A 136 6.77 -3.75 -11.48
CA TYR A 136 5.58 -3.15 -10.89
C TYR A 136 5.39 -1.73 -11.46
N ASP A 137 4.71 -1.64 -12.57
CA ASP A 137 4.34 -0.38 -13.24
C ASP A 137 3.06 -0.54 -14.06
N GLU A 138 2.49 0.57 -14.52
CA GLU A 138 1.22 0.63 -15.26
C GLU A 138 1.27 -0.08 -16.62
N VAL A 139 2.45 -0.30 -17.18
CA VAL A 139 2.61 -0.97 -18.49
C VAL A 139 2.74 -2.47 -18.30
N ALA A 140 3.66 -2.90 -17.42
CA ALA A 140 3.94 -4.30 -17.17
C ALA A 140 2.75 -5.02 -16.50
N CYS A 141 2.11 -4.40 -15.52
CA CYS A 141 0.98 -5.00 -14.79
C CYS A 141 -0.25 -5.28 -15.66
N ARG A 142 -0.37 -4.67 -16.86
CA ARG A 142 -1.43 -5.04 -17.83
C ARG A 142 -1.34 -6.48 -18.31
N GLN A 143 -0.18 -7.12 -18.18
CA GLN A 143 0.07 -8.51 -18.54
C GLN A 143 -0.10 -9.46 -17.35
N GLY A 144 -0.44 -8.95 -16.18
CA GLY A 144 -0.61 -9.72 -14.95
C GLY A 144 -1.77 -10.70 -15.02
N GLY A 145 -1.66 -11.78 -14.27
CA GLY A 145 -2.62 -12.87 -14.26
C GLY A 145 -4.04 -12.50 -13.82
N TYR A 146 -4.19 -11.43 -13.02
CA TYR A 146 -5.50 -10.94 -12.59
C TYR A 146 -6.22 -10.08 -13.65
N GLY A 147 -5.50 -9.56 -14.66
CA GLY A 147 -6.06 -8.60 -15.60
C GLY A 147 -6.53 -7.30 -14.95
N THR A 148 -7.50 -6.62 -15.55
CA THR A 148 -8.09 -5.40 -14.98
C THR A 148 -9.26 -5.74 -14.08
N LEU A 149 -9.18 -5.34 -12.82
CA LEU A 149 -10.23 -5.49 -11.82
C LEU A 149 -10.99 -4.19 -11.63
N GLU A 150 -12.30 -4.26 -11.44
CA GLU A 150 -13.17 -3.10 -11.23
C GLU A 150 -13.93 -3.20 -9.92
N LYS A 151 -14.20 -2.06 -9.29
CA LYS A 151 -15.02 -1.93 -8.06
C LYS A 151 -14.47 -2.79 -6.92
N ASP A 152 -15.31 -3.71 -6.41
CA ASP A 152 -15.01 -4.61 -5.29
C ASP A 152 -14.26 -5.88 -5.71
N GLN A 153 -13.98 -6.08 -6.99
CA GLN A 153 -13.31 -7.29 -7.51
C GLN A 153 -11.93 -7.48 -6.86
N PHE A 154 -11.17 -6.40 -6.66
CA PHE A 154 -9.87 -6.50 -6.01
C PHE A 154 -9.97 -7.10 -4.59
N MET A 155 -10.87 -6.59 -3.76
CA MET A 155 -11.06 -7.14 -2.41
C MET A 155 -11.58 -8.57 -2.45
N ASN A 156 -12.47 -8.90 -3.40
CA ASN A 156 -12.97 -10.25 -3.57
C ASN A 156 -11.87 -11.25 -3.96
N GLU A 157 -10.89 -10.85 -4.78
CA GLU A 157 -9.72 -11.68 -5.09
C GLU A 157 -8.76 -11.77 -3.89
N PHE A 158 -8.49 -10.67 -3.21
CA PHE A 158 -7.57 -10.62 -2.08
C PHE A 158 -8.02 -11.47 -0.88
N ILE A 159 -9.32 -11.44 -0.54
CA ILE A 159 -9.85 -12.22 0.60
C ILE A 159 -10.10 -13.70 0.28
N LYS A 160 -9.97 -14.17 -0.95
CA LYS A 160 -10.07 -15.60 -1.31
C LYS A 160 -8.77 -16.37 -1.09
N ILE A 161 -7.67 -15.65 -0.89
CA ILE A 161 -6.35 -16.21 -0.64
C ILE A 161 -6.29 -16.70 0.81
#